data_85b1573023e28cd793a477fc510e0308
#
_entry.id   85b1573023e28cd793a477fc510e0308
#
_cell.length_a   1.000
_cell.length_b   1.000
_cell.length_c   1.000
_cell.angle_alpha   90.00
_cell.angle_beta   90.00
_cell.angle_gamma   90.00
#
_symmetry.space_group_name_H-M   'P 1'
#
loop_
_entity.id
_entity.type
_entity.pdbx_description
1 polymer ?
#
loop_
_entity_poly.entity_id
_entity_poly.type
_entity_poly.pdbx_seq_one_letter_code
_entity_poly.pdbx_strand_id
1 'polypeptide(L)'
;VQTCALPISAAKFLPSEQFLGGHPMAGKESRGAASADGGLFRGRTWVLTRETDHPFAGWVRKIGAQILVLGPEEHDRTVALTSHLPQLLATALGCTVGAGLERDEQLRAGGPGLIDMTRLALSSFDMWNDILETNAEPVDAALAAVIARLEAMRGHLQDGALRADFEEGARL
;
A
#
# COMPACT_ATOMS: atom_id res chain seq x y z
N VAL A 1 -11.87 3.09 1.44
CA VAL A 1 -10.55 3.06 2.06
C VAL A 1 -10.74 2.82 3.52
N GLN A 2 -10.16 1.74 4.04
CA GLN A 2 -10.29 1.42 5.44
C GLN A 2 -8.90 1.34 6.04
N THR A 3 -8.66 2.23 6.95
CA THR A 3 -7.51 2.20 7.83
C THR A 3 -7.91 1.48 9.11
N CYS A 4 -7.01 0.83 9.78
CA CYS A 4 -7.27 0.14 11.04
C CYS A 4 -7.50 1.07 12.23
N ALA A 5 -7.43 2.37 12.06
CA ALA A 5 -7.98 3.30 13.04
C ALA A 5 -9.46 2.99 13.38
N LEU A 6 -10.23 2.45 12.43
CA LEU A 6 -11.62 2.03 12.67
C LEU A 6 -11.73 0.85 13.66
N PRO A 7 -10.98 -0.27 13.55
CA PRO A 7 -10.99 -1.32 14.55
C PRO A 7 -10.55 -0.87 15.94
N ILE A 8 -9.47 -0.09 16.04
CA ILE A 8 -8.99 0.44 17.31
C ILE A 8 -10.02 1.38 17.93
N SER A 9 -10.64 2.25 17.12
CA SER A 9 -11.69 3.16 17.58
C SER A 9 -12.97 2.43 17.93
N ALA A 10 -13.39 1.44 17.14
CA ALA A 10 -14.57 0.64 17.42
C ALA A 10 -14.46 -0.18 18.71
N ALA A 11 -13.25 -0.67 19.04
CA ALA A 11 -13.00 -1.38 20.30
C ALA A 11 -13.25 -0.56 21.56
N LYS A 12 -13.30 0.79 21.44
CA LYS A 12 -13.66 1.67 22.55
C LYS A 12 -15.16 1.71 22.83
N PHE A 13 -15.99 1.34 21.85
CA PHE A 13 -17.44 1.52 21.90
C PHE A 13 -18.20 0.20 21.77
N LEU A 14 -17.57 -0.83 21.20
CA LEU A 14 -18.22 -2.12 20.94
C LEU A 14 -17.43 -3.25 21.59
N PRO A 15 -18.11 -4.23 22.20
CA PRO A 15 -17.47 -5.48 22.61
C PRO A 15 -16.77 -6.14 21.43
N SER A 16 -15.63 -6.77 21.67
CA SER A 16 -14.81 -7.39 20.62
C SER A 16 -15.56 -8.44 19.80
N GLU A 17 -16.51 -9.15 20.42
CA GLU A 17 -17.36 -10.15 19.75
C GLU A 17 -18.38 -9.53 18.79
N GLN A 18 -18.73 -8.26 18.95
CA GLN A 18 -19.69 -7.54 18.10
C GLN A 18 -19.05 -6.79 16.93
N PHE A 19 -17.71 -6.77 16.88
CA PHE A 19 -16.99 -6.08 15.81
C PHE A 19 -15.92 -7.00 15.20
N LEU A 20 -15.94 -7.11 13.88
CA LEU A 20 -14.93 -7.79 13.09
C LEU A 20 -14.41 -6.83 12.03
N GLY A 21 -13.21 -6.32 12.21
CA GLY A 21 -12.54 -5.50 11.19
C GLY A 21 -12.15 -6.34 9.98
N GLY A 22 -12.29 -5.78 8.79
CA GLY A 22 -11.89 -6.46 7.57
C GLY A 22 -11.46 -5.47 6.49
N HIS A 23 -10.41 -5.83 5.74
CA HIS A 23 -9.86 -5.02 4.66
C HIS A 23 -9.60 -5.89 3.42
N PRO A 24 -10.40 -5.75 2.35
CA PRO A 24 -10.10 -6.40 1.07
C PRO A 24 -8.90 -5.71 0.42
N MET A 25 -7.82 -6.46 0.19
CA MET A 25 -6.64 -5.98 -0.54
C MET A 25 -6.90 -6.03 -2.04
N ALA A 26 -7.92 -5.29 -2.46
CA ALA A 26 -8.37 -5.22 -3.85
C ALA A 26 -8.92 -3.83 -4.16
N GLY A 27 -8.57 -3.30 -5.32
CA GLY A 27 -9.02 -2.01 -5.80
C GLY A 27 -8.87 -1.89 -7.31
N LYS A 28 -9.53 -0.89 -7.87
CA LYS A 28 -9.39 -0.45 -9.27
C LYS A 28 -9.17 1.05 -9.31
N GLU A 29 -8.50 1.51 -10.33
CA GLU A 29 -8.28 2.94 -10.59
C GLU A 29 -9.58 3.64 -11.00
N SER A 30 -10.52 2.89 -11.60
CA SER A 30 -11.82 3.39 -12.04
C SER A 30 -12.85 3.39 -10.91
N ARG A 31 -13.68 4.43 -10.85
CA ARG A 31 -14.71 4.65 -9.82
C ARG A 31 -16.13 4.56 -10.37
N GLY A 32 -17.09 4.37 -9.48
CA GLY A 32 -18.52 4.38 -9.77
C GLY A 32 -19.09 3.03 -10.17
N ALA A 33 -20.41 2.96 -10.26
CA ALA A 33 -21.16 1.73 -10.51
C ALA A 33 -20.82 1.08 -11.86
N ALA A 34 -20.49 1.88 -12.88
CA ALA A 34 -20.08 1.38 -14.20
C ALA A 34 -18.77 0.58 -14.19
N SER A 35 -17.95 0.75 -13.14
CA SER A 35 -16.68 0.04 -12.94
C SER A 35 -16.83 -1.18 -12.02
N ALA A 36 -18.06 -1.52 -11.62
CA ALA A 36 -18.31 -2.67 -10.75
C ALA A 36 -17.87 -3.98 -11.43
N ASP A 37 -17.22 -4.85 -10.66
CA ASP A 37 -16.72 -6.13 -11.15
C ASP A 37 -16.98 -7.20 -10.09
N GLY A 38 -17.85 -8.15 -10.41
CA GLY A 38 -18.18 -9.25 -9.52
C GLY A 38 -17.00 -10.19 -9.23
N GLY A 39 -15.94 -10.14 -10.02
CA GLY A 39 -14.71 -10.90 -9.82
C GLY A 39 -13.61 -10.17 -9.06
N LEU A 40 -13.82 -8.91 -8.65
CA LEU A 40 -12.80 -8.05 -8.05
C LEU A 40 -12.03 -8.70 -6.89
N PHE A 41 -12.70 -9.46 -6.07
CA PHE A 41 -12.12 -10.09 -4.87
C PHE A 41 -11.58 -11.49 -5.10
N ARG A 42 -11.84 -12.09 -6.25
CA ARG A 42 -11.44 -13.49 -6.53
C ARG A 42 -9.92 -13.62 -6.53
N GLY A 43 -9.42 -14.53 -5.71
CA GLY A 43 -7.98 -14.78 -5.52
C GLY A 43 -7.24 -13.65 -4.79
N ARG A 44 -7.96 -12.60 -4.33
CA ARG A 44 -7.36 -11.49 -3.59
C ARG A 44 -7.39 -11.76 -2.09
N THR A 45 -6.41 -11.22 -1.39
CA THR A 45 -6.38 -11.26 0.07
C THR A 45 -7.48 -10.39 0.66
N TRP A 46 -8.16 -10.92 1.67
CA TRP A 46 -9.04 -10.17 2.55
C TRP A 46 -8.51 -10.31 3.98
N VAL A 47 -8.00 -9.23 4.53
CA VAL A 47 -7.53 -9.24 5.92
C VAL A 47 -8.74 -9.21 6.86
N LEU A 48 -8.71 -10.06 7.90
CA LEU A 48 -9.61 -9.99 9.05
C LEU A 48 -8.78 -9.74 10.30
N THR A 49 -9.30 -8.93 11.23
CA THR A 49 -8.56 -8.52 12.43
C THR A 49 -8.44 -9.61 13.50
N ARG A 50 -9.14 -10.73 13.33
CA ARG A 50 -9.05 -11.91 14.18
C ARG A 50 -9.57 -13.14 13.47
N GLU A 51 -9.18 -14.31 13.93
CA GLU A 51 -9.84 -15.55 13.55
C GLU A 51 -11.28 -15.58 14.04
N THR A 52 -12.17 -16.18 13.25
CA THR A 52 -13.58 -16.16 13.55
C THR A 52 -14.35 -17.22 12.77
N ASP A 53 -15.35 -17.82 13.46
CA ASP A 53 -16.40 -18.64 12.85
C ASP A 53 -17.60 -17.79 12.39
N HIS A 54 -17.49 -16.47 12.47
CA HIS A 54 -18.56 -15.58 12.05
C HIS A 54 -18.95 -15.83 10.58
N PRO A 55 -20.25 -15.88 10.25
CA PRO A 55 -20.73 -16.17 8.89
C PRO A 55 -20.09 -15.31 7.80
N PHE A 56 -19.65 -14.09 8.13
CA PHE A 56 -18.95 -13.18 7.22
C PHE A 56 -17.68 -13.82 6.64
N ALA A 57 -16.87 -14.53 7.43
CA ALA A 57 -15.70 -15.23 6.92
C ALA A 57 -16.07 -16.30 5.87
N GLY A 58 -17.21 -16.96 6.06
CA GLY A 58 -17.77 -17.89 5.06
C GLY A 58 -18.17 -17.19 3.76
N TRP A 59 -18.73 -15.98 3.85
CA TRP A 59 -19.06 -15.17 2.67
C TRP A 59 -17.81 -14.72 1.92
N VAL A 60 -16.78 -14.25 2.63
CA VAL A 60 -15.49 -13.86 2.03
C VAL A 60 -14.89 -15.01 1.24
N ARG A 61 -14.92 -16.24 1.77
CA ARG A 61 -14.45 -17.43 1.02
C ARG A 61 -15.32 -17.74 -0.19
N LYS A 62 -16.65 -17.59 -0.08
CA LYS A 62 -17.59 -17.87 -1.18
C LYS A 62 -17.42 -16.94 -2.38
N ILE A 63 -17.04 -15.69 -2.17
CA ILE A 63 -16.70 -14.76 -3.27
C ILE A 63 -15.32 -15.03 -3.88
N GLY A 64 -14.60 -16.03 -3.37
CA GLY A 64 -13.30 -16.46 -3.87
C GLY A 64 -12.11 -15.68 -3.34
N ALA A 65 -12.28 -14.88 -2.29
CA ALA A 65 -11.16 -14.20 -1.62
C ALA A 65 -10.44 -15.14 -0.65
N GLN A 66 -9.17 -14.85 -0.41
CA GLN A 66 -8.30 -15.57 0.53
C GLN A 66 -8.20 -14.79 1.84
N ILE A 67 -8.57 -15.42 2.95
CA ILE A 67 -8.51 -14.76 4.26
C ILE A 67 -7.07 -14.80 4.77
N LEU A 68 -6.58 -13.63 5.21
CA LEU A 68 -5.38 -13.45 6.01
C LEU A 68 -5.79 -12.82 7.35
N VAL A 69 -5.36 -13.41 8.46
CA VAL A 69 -5.64 -12.87 9.79
C VAL A 69 -4.45 -12.06 10.25
N LEU A 70 -4.66 -10.76 10.50
CA LEU A 70 -3.69 -9.84 11.09
C LEU A 70 -4.38 -9.01 12.16
N GLY A 71 -3.80 -8.93 13.34
CA GLY A 71 -4.28 -7.97 14.35
C GLY A 71 -4.23 -6.52 13.83
N PRO A 72 -5.00 -5.58 14.43
CA PRO A 72 -5.08 -4.22 13.91
C PRO A 72 -3.71 -3.55 13.75
N GLU A 73 -2.86 -3.60 14.76
CA GLU A 73 -1.53 -2.97 14.74
C GLU A 73 -0.58 -3.66 13.75
N GLU A 74 -0.69 -5.00 13.60
CA GLU A 74 0.08 -5.75 12.63
C GLU A 74 -0.35 -5.42 11.20
N HIS A 75 -1.66 -5.31 10.98
CA HIS A 75 -2.20 -4.86 9.71
C HIS A 75 -1.67 -3.47 9.33
N ASP A 76 -1.72 -2.50 10.25
CA ASP A 76 -1.31 -1.13 9.99
C ASP A 76 0.18 -1.02 9.64
N ARG A 77 1.04 -1.75 10.34
CA ARG A 77 2.46 -1.86 9.97
C ARG A 77 2.67 -2.54 8.61
N THR A 78 1.90 -3.59 8.34
CA THR A 78 2.01 -4.33 7.07
C THR A 78 1.60 -3.46 5.89
N VAL A 79 0.44 -2.77 5.96
CA VAL A 79 -0.03 -1.92 4.85
C VAL A 79 0.79 -0.65 4.71
N ALA A 80 1.42 -0.15 5.77
CA ALA A 80 2.39 0.93 5.67
C ALA A 80 3.53 0.56 4.71
N LEU A 81 4.05 -0.66 4.78
CA LEU A 81 5.12 -1.15 3.90
C LEU A 81 4.61 -1.57 2.52
N THR A 82 3.47 -2.28 2.44
CA THR A 82 3.04 -2.95 1.21
C THR A 82 2.11 -2.12 0.34
N SER A 83 1.56 -1.02 0.86
CA SER A 83 0.60 -0.15 0.17
C SER A 83 0.98 1.33 0.26
N HIS A 84 1.16 1.86 1.48
CA HIS A 84 1.33 3.30 1.67
C HIS A 84 2.71 3.77 1.22
N LEU A 85 3.77 3.05 1.57
CA LEU A 85 5.13 3.35 1.12
C LEU A 85 5.26 3.33 -0.41
N PRO A 86 4.78 2.29 -1.15
CA PRO A 86 4.78 2.30 -2.61
C PRO A 86 4.08 3.52 -3.22
N GLN A 87 2.94 3.95 -2.66
CA GLN A 87 2.24 5.14 -3.11
C GLN A 87 3.08 6.41 -2.95
N LEU A 88 3.68 6.59 -1.77
CA LEU A 88 4.50 7.76 -1.47
C LEU A 88 5.78 7.80 -2.30
N LEU A 89 6.41 6.64 -2.52
CA LEU A 89 7.58 6.52 -3.40
C LEU A 89 7.25 6.86 -4.85
N ALA A 90 6.12 6.36 -5.36
CA ALA A 90 5.67 6.70 -6.71
C ALA A 90 5.42 8.20 -6.86
N THR A 91 4.78 8.82 -5.86
CA THR A 91 4.52 10.26 -5.83
C THR A 91 5.83 11.06 -5.77
N ALA A 92 6.75 10.68 -4.87
CA ALA A 92 8.05 11.33 -4.74
C ALA A 92 8.88 11.21 -6.02
N LEU A 93 8.88 10.04 -6.66
CA LEU A 93 9.55 9.82 -7.94
C LEU A 93 8.96 10.72 -9.03
N GLY A 94 7.64 10.78 -9.15
CA GLY A 94 6.96 11.66 -10.11
C GLY A 94 7.30 13.12 -9.91
N CYS A 95 7.27 13.62 -8.68
CA CYS A 95 7.67 14.99 -8.34
C CYS A 95 9.15 15.25 -8.66
N THR A 96 10.05 14.31 -8.33
CA THR A 96 11.48 14.43 -8.56
C THR A 96 11.79 14.48 -10.05
N VAL A 97 11.19 13.60 -10.84
CA VAL A 97 11.37 13.59 -12.31
C VAL A 97 10.81 14.87 -12.92
N GLY A 98 9.60 15.30 -12.53
CA GLY A 98 9.00 16.52 -13.05
C GLY A 98 9.81 17.77 -12.74
N ALA A 99 10.39 17.87 -11.55
CA ALA A 99 11.24 19.01 -11.16
C ALA A 99 12.65 18.97 -11.80
N GLY A 100 13.14 17.77 -12.16
CA GLY A 100 14.48 17.59 -12.73
C GLY A 100 14.55 17.75 -14.25
N LEU A 101 13.42 17.78 -14.96
CA LEU A 101 13.37 17.94 -16.39
C LEU A 101 13.15 19.41 -16.77
N GLU A 102 13.93 19.91 -17.71
CA GLU A 102 13.84 21.30 -18.18
C GLU A 102 12.75 21.49 -19.25
N ARG A 103 12.35 20.39 -19.92
CA ARG A 103 11.38 20.39 -21.03
C ARG A 103 10.55 19.13 -21.00
N ASP A 104 9.24 19.25 -21.25
CA ASP A 104 8.29 18.13 -21.28
C ASP A 104 8.68 17.03 -22.27
N GLU A 105 9.35 17.40 -23.37
CA GLU A 105 9.80 16.45 -24.38
C GLU A 105 10.80 15.43 -23.84
N GLN A 106 11.56 15.77 -22.77
CA GLN A 106 12.51 14.85 -22.13
C GLN A 106 11.82 13.67 -21.45
N LEU A 107 10.53 13.80 -21.07
CA LEU A 107 9.72 12.68 -20.59
C LEU A 107 9.64 11.54 -21.60
N ARG A 108 9.80 11.81 -22.91
CA ARG A 108 9.81 10.79 -23.96
C ARG A 108 10.99 9.81 -23.86
N ALA A 109 12.04 10.19 -23.11
CA ALA A 109 13.14 9.29 -22.77
C ALA A 109 12.79 8.34 -21.63
N GLY A 110 11.68 8.56 -20.91
CA GLY A 110 11.16 7.66 -19.88
C GLY A 110 10.67 6.36 -20.50
N GLY A 111 11.30 5.25 -20.10
CA GLY A 111 10.90 3.90 -20.54
C GLY A 111 9.76 3.33 -19.70
N PRO A 112 9.35 2.06 -19.98
CA PRO A 112 8.30 1.37 -19.23
C PRO A 112 8.50 1.38 -17.72
N GLY A 113 9.75 1.26 -17.25
CA GLY A 113 10.06 1.30 -15.82
C GLY A 113 9.62 2.59 -15.12
N LEU A 114 9.75 3.76 -15.76
CA LEU A 114 9.26 5.02 -15.20
C LEU A 114 7.72 4.98 -15.11
N ILE A 115 7.05 4.53 -16.17
CA ILE A 115 5.59 4.44 -16.22
C ILE A 115 5.06 3.53 -15.11
N ASP A 116 5.64 2.34 -14.96
CA ASP A 116 5.24 1.38 -13.95
C ASP A 116 5.45 1.93 -12.53
N MET A 117 6.61 2.53 -12.28
CA MET A 117 6.96 3.07 -10.96
C MET A 117 6.14 4.31 -10.58
N THR A 118 5.69 5.13 -11.55
CA THR A 118 4.90 6.34 -11.27
C THR A 118 3.39 6.14 -11.41
N ARG A 119 2.92 4.98 -11.83
CA ARG A 119 1.49 4.69 -12.04
C ARG A 119 0.65 5.01 -10.80
N LEU A 120 1.13 4.68 -9.61
CA LEU A 120 0.41 4.95 -8.37
C LEU A 120 0.29 6.46 -8.07
N ALA A 121 1.20 7.30 -8.56
CA ALA A 121 1.15 8.75 -8.37
C ALA A 121 -0.10 9.43 -8.98
N LEU A 122 -0.82 8.73 -9.86
CA LEU A 122 -2.10 9.19 -10.44
C LEU A 122 -3.27 9.15 -9.45
N SER A 123 -3.10 8.57 -8.27
CA SER A 123 -4.13 8.51 -7.24
C SER A 123 -4.40 9.92 -6.67
N SER A 124 -5.68 10.24 -6.38
CA SER A 124 -6.03 11.54 -5.81
C SER A 124 -5.62 11.64 -4.34
N PHE A 125 -5.16 12.82 -3.92
CA PHE A 125 -4.80 13.10 -2.53
C PHE A 125 -6.00 12.92 -1.57
N ASP A 126 -7.20 13.32 -1.98
CA ASP A 126 -8.42 13.18 -1.14
C ASP A 126 -8.67 11.74 -0.68
N MET A 127 -8.26 10.76 -1.49
CA MET A 127 -8.36 9.35 -1.08
C MET A 127 -7.28 8.97 -0.07
N TRP A 128 -6.11 9.58 -0.15
CA TRP A 128 -4.94 9.23 0.66
C TRP A 128 -4.85 10.02 1.95
N ASN A 129 -5.47 11.19 2.03
CA ASN A 129 -5.39 12.05 3.21
C ASN A 129 -5.75 11.29 4.50
N ASP A 130 -6.95 10.71 4.55
CA ASP A 130 -7.43 10.00 5.73
C ASP A 130 -6.58 8.76 6.06
N ILE A 131 -6.04 8.09 5.03
CA ILE A 131 -5.16 6.93 5.20
C ILE A 131 -3.88 7.36 5.90
N LEU A 132 -3.26 8.43 5.41
CA LEU A 132 -1.99 8.92 5.96
C LEU A 132 -2.16 9.48 7.36
N GLU A 133 -3.24 10.21 7.63
CA GLU A 133 -3.53 10.73 8.97
C GLU A 133 -3.76 9.61 9.99
N THR A 134 -4.48 8.56 9.60
CA THR A 134 -4.83 7.48 10.53
C THR A 134 -3.74 6.43 10.71
N ASN A 135 -2.75 6.36 9.82
CA ASN A 135 -1.62 5.41 9.87
C ASN A 135 -0.26 6.14 9.88
N ALA A 136 -0.22 7.37 10.37
CA ALA A 136 0.95 8.25 10.25
C ALA A 136 2.23 7.65 10.86
N GLU A 137 2.17 7.10 12.07
CA GLU A 137 3.33 6.56 12.77
C GLU A 137 3.96 5.34 12.04
N PRO A 138 3.22 4.29 11.63
CA PRO A 138 3.76 3.22 10.81
C PRO A 138 4.30 3.68 9.44
N VAL A 139 3.65 4.67 8.83
CA VAL A 139 4.09 5.24 7.54
C VAL A 139 5.41 6.01 7.70
N ASP A 140 5.53 6.81 8.76
CA ASP A 140 6.77 7.55 9.08
C ASP A 140 7.95 6.58 9.27
N ALA A 141 7.75 5.52 10.05
CA ALA A 141 8.77 4.49 10.25
C ALA A 141 9.19 3.81 8.93
N ALA A 142 8.22 3.51 8.04
CA ALA A 142 8.50 2.93 6.73
C ALA A 142 9.27 3.89 5.81
N LEU A 143 8.89 5.18 5.83
CA LEU A 143 9.60 6.24 5.09
C LEU A 143 11.02 6.42 5.61
N ALA A 144 11.23 6.48 6.92
CA ALA A 144 12.55 6.61 7.52
C ALA A 144 13.46 5.46 7.08
N ALA A 145 12.95 4.23 7.07
CA ALA A 145 13.71 3.06 6.64
C ALA A 145 14.14 3.15 5.17
N VAL A 146 13.24 3.54 4.26
CA VAL A 146 13.60 3.65 2.84
C VAL A 146 14.52 4.84 2.57
N ILE A 147 14.35 5.96 3.26
CA ILE A 147 15.26 7.11 3.16
C ILE A 147 16.68 6.69 3.54
N ALA A 148 16.84 6.00 4.67
CA ALA A 148 18.15 5.49 5.11
C ALA A 148 18.76 4.53 4.08
N ARG A 149 17.95 3.65 3.47
CA ARG A 149 18.41 2.75 2.40
C ARG A 149 18.87 3.53 1.16
N LEU A 150 18.10 4.53 0.72
CA LEU A 150 18.44 5.36 -0.43
C LEU A 150 19.70 6.19 -0.17
N GLU A 151 19.90 6.70 1.05
CA GLU A 151 21.12 7.41 1.44
C GLU A 151 22.35 6.49 1.40
N ALA A 152 22.23 5.28 1.91
CA ALA A 152 23.28 4.27 1.82
C ALA A 152 23.62 3.95 0.35
N MET A 153 22.60 3.68 -0.47
CA MET A 153 22.79 3.41 -1.91
C MET A 153 23.48 4.58 -2.63
N ARG A 154 23.12 5.81 -2.30
CA ARG A 154 23.75 7.01 -2.86
C ARG A 154 25.25 7.07 -2.56
N GLY A 155 25.66 6.61 -1.39
CA GLY A 155 27.08 6.55 -0.99
C GLY A 155 27.89 5.51 -1.77
N HIS A 156 27.25 4.55 -2.42
CA HIS A 156 27.88 3.40 -3.06
C HIS A 156 27.68 3.30 -4.59
N LEU A 157 27.34 4.42 -5.25
CA LEU A 157 27.05 4.43 -6.68
C LEU A 157 28.24 4.00 -7.58
N GLN A 158 29.47 4.09 -7.09
CA GLN A 158 30.68 3.89 -7.90
C GLN A 158 31.57 2.72 -7.46
N ASP A 159 31.26 2.07 -6.33
CA ASP A 159 32.17 1.05 -5.73
C ASP A 159 31.68 -0.38 -5.88
N GLY A 160 30.55 -0.61 -6.56
CA GLY A 160 29.99 -1.93 -6.79
C GLY A 160 29.28 -2.57 -5.58
N ALA A 161 29.26 -1.89 -4.42
CA ALA A 161 28.63 -2.41 -3.21
C ALA A 161 27.10 -2.59 -3.33
N LEU A 162 26.46 -1.86 -4.27
CA LEU A 162 25.03 -1.98 -4.55
C LEU A 162 24.57 -3.37 -5.01
N ARG A 163 25.51 -4.24 -5.44
CA ARG A 163 25.16 -5.61 -5.86
C ARG A 163 24.32 -6.33 -4.81
N ALA A 164 24.71 -6.22 -3.54
CA ALA A 164 23.98 -6.88 -2.43
C ALA A 164 22.55 -6.37 -2.30
N ASP A 165 22.31 -5.07 -2.46
CA ASP A 165 20.97 -4.48 -2.41
C ASP A 165 20.10 -4.97 -3.56
N PHE A 166 20.66 -5.08 -4.77
CA PHE A 166 19.94 -5.63 -5.94
C PHE A 166 19.58 -7.10 -5.75
N GLU A 167 20.50 -7.90 -5.22
CA GLU A 167 20.26 -9.33 -4.95
C GLU A 167 19.24 -9.52 -3.81
N GLU A 168 19.25 -8.67 -2.80
CA GLU A 168 18.27 -8.68 -1.71
C GLU A 168 16.88 -8.30 -2.22
N GLY A 169 16.77 -7.19 -2.96
CA GLY A 169 15.50 -6.72 -3.51
C GLY A 169 14.86 -7.70 -4.50
N ALA A 170 15.66 -8.48 -5.22
CA ALA A 170 15.17 -9.48 -6.17
C ALA A 170 14.56 -10.74 -5.50
N ARG A 171 14.62 -10.87 -4.16
CA ARG A 171 14.04 -12.02 -3.43
C ARG A 171 12.59 -11.79 -2.99
N LEU A 172 12.08 -10.59 -3.12
CA LEU A 172 10.69 -10.25 -2.83
C LEU A 172 9.74 -10.88 -3.83
#